data_00f5de512fcac509b01d8fdbd81b3301
#
_entry.id   00f5de512fcac509b01d8fdbd81b3301
#
_cell.length_a   1.000
_cell.length_b   1.000
_cell.length_c   1.000
_cell.angle_alpha   90.00
_cell.angle_beta   90.00
_cell.angle_gamma   90.00
#
_symmetry.space_group_name_H-M   'P 1'
#
loop_
_entity.id
_entity.type
_entity.pdbx_description
1 polymer ?
#
loop_
_entity_poly.entity_id
_entity_poly.type
_entity_poly.pdbx_seq_one_letter_code
_entity_poly.pdbx_strand_id
1 'polypeptide(L)'
;MKVKHILSLVAAVLFVSCSQKQMSPYATAWHWDKGTIVVETPERPAGQEHVLGLTAPKLETVRVGFVGLGMRGPWAVMRFAHIPGVEIVALCDYEENRAEACQKYLRDAGLMPADIYFGEKGYEELCKRDDIDLVYVATDWNHHFPVAKFAMENGKHTAIEVPSAMNLKQCWELIDLAEQTRLHCFILENCCYDYYEMNALAMAQDGIFGEIIRAEGAYIHGLEWFWDSYWKDPADNDVNDLHWRLKYNQENRGDVYATHGLGPVAQCMDIHRGDRFTTLIAMDTESFVGKELVEKKTGEECTEFRNGDHTTTLMRTANGKVVEIQHNVMTPQPYNRLFKLTGTKGYATKYPTPEFALSSDALAGTSAPQMDNINAHGFINAEQKAALTAQYYHPILTKYGEKGRQMGHGGMDYIMDARLVYCLQNGLPLDMDVYDLAEWCCLAELGTLSMDNNCAAVEFPDFTRGHWNDVQGYKHAYAPAEEEAATEAAADAYTAAQKEATAAANLWALYDAAKNASEADKAAAAEAYTAAKAQVKESLKK
;
A
#
# COMPACT_ATOMS: atom_id res chain seq x y z
N MET A 1 41.91 65.38 41.89
CA MET A 1 41.41 64.74 40.65
C MET A 1 41.05 63.32 40.99
N LYS A 2 39.75 62.99 41.05
CA LYS A 2 39.25 61.63 41.36
C LYS A 2 38.75 61.03 40.05
N VAL A 3 39.38 59.97 39.60
CA VAL A 3 38.96 59.15 38.47
C VAL A 3 37.90 58.17 38.92
N LYS A 4 36.68 58.29 38.41
CA LYS A 4 35.61 57.31 38.65
C LYS A 4 35.74 56.18 37.65
N HIS A 5 35.91 54.98 38.15
CA HIS A 5 35.80 53.74 37.37
C HIS A 5 34.31 53.43 37.16
N ILE A 6 33.90 53.36 35.89
CA ILE A 6 32.59 52.83 35.50
C ILE A 6 32.78 51.37 35.21
N LEU A 7 32.23 50.49 36.05
CA LEU A 7 32.09 49.04 35.76
C LEU A 7 30.88 48.90 34.84
N SER A 8 31.12 48.51 33.60
CA SER A 8 30.08 48.03 32.71
C SER A 8 29.77 46.57 32.97
N LEU A 9 28.61 46.30 33.60
CA LEU A 9 28.07 44.95 33.73
C LEU A 9 27.50 44.55 32.34
N VAL A 10 28.17 43.66 31.64
CA VAL A 10 27.60 42.98 30.47
C VAL A 10 26.75 41.81 30.99
N ALA A 11 25.45 42.00 31.02
CA ALA A 11 24.51 40.92 31.27
C ALA A 11 24.42 40.05 29.99
N ALA A 12 25.06 38.90 30.01
CA ALA A 12 24.84 37.87 29.01
C ALA A 12 23.45 37.28 29.22
N VAL A 13 22.47 37.72 28.43
CA VAL A 13 21.17 37.09 28.33
C VAL A 13 21.35 35.79 27.55
N LEU A 14 21.43 34.69 28.27
CA LEU A 14 21.28 33.35 27.69
C LEU A 14 19.83 33.22 27.20
N PHE A 15 19.62 33.43 25.91
CA PHE A 15 18.39 32.96 25.26
C PHE A 15 18.41 31.43 25.27
N VAL A 16 17.84 30.83 26.29
CA VAL A 16 17.36 29.47 26.19
C VAL A 16 16.14 29.53 25.28
N SER A 17 16.35 29.33 23.98
CA SER A 17 15.28 29.11 23.02
C SER A 17 14.66 27.76 23.36
N CYS A 18 13.67 27.74 24.26
CA CYS A 18 12.70 26.66 24.27
C CYS A 18 11.92 26.78 22.95
N SER A 19 12.29 25.98 21.95
CA SER A 19 11.49 25.88 20.75
C SER A 19 10.09 25.39 21.16
N GLN A 20 9.10 26.26 21.04
CA GLN A 20 7.72 25.84 21.26
C GLN A 20 7.37 24.79 20.20
N LYS A 21 6.87 23.63 20.65
CA LYS A 21 6.33 22.62 19.74
C LYS A 21 5.15 23.23 18.99
N GLN A 22 5.16 23.11 17.68
CA GLN A 22 4.08 23.50 16.80
C GLN A 22 3.29 22.24 16.42
N MET A 23 2.06 22.41 15.97
CA MET A 23 1.21 21.30 15.56
C MET A 23 0.99 21.37 14.04
N SER A 24 1.09 20.25 13.38
CA SER A 24 0.68 20.09 11.99
C SER A 24 -0.85 20.10 11.86
N PRO A 25 -1.40 20.23 10.63
CA PRO A 25 -2.84 20.07 10.38
C PRO A 25 -3.40 18.73 10.89
N TYR A 26 -2.55 17.70 11.00
CA TYR A 26 -2.91 16.36 11.47
C TYR A 26 -2.60 16.13 12.96
N ALA A 27 -2.35 17.19 13.71
CA ALA A 27 -2.02 17.15 15.15
C ALA A 27 -0.68 16.48 15.50
N THR A 28 0.25 16.35 14.54
CA THR A 28 1.62 15.88 14.78
C THR A 28 2.48 17.04 15.30
N ALA A 29 3.22 16.81 16.39
CA ALA A 29 4.10 17.81 16.97
C ALA A 29 5.41 17.93 16.18
N TRP A 30 5.85 19.15 15.96
CA TRP A 30 7.10 19.46 15.31
C TRP A 30 7.76 20.74 15.87
N HIS A 31 9.02 20.95 15.59
CA HIS A 31 9.75 22.15 15.99
C HIS A 31 10.85 22.50 14.99
N TRP A 32 11.39 23.73 15.08
CA TRP A 32 12.54 24.15 14.29
C TRP A 32 13.87 23.76 14.95
N ASP A 33 14.78 23.15 14.20
CA ASP A 33 16.21 23.05 14.54
C ASP A 33 17.06 23.52 13.36
N LYS A 34 17.85 24.59 13.56
CA LYS A 34 18.81 25.16 12.60
C LYS A 34 18.25 25.34 11.17
N GLY A 35 16.99 25.71 11.03
CA GLY A 35 16.33 25.93 9.74
C GLY A 35 15.72 24.68 9.11
N THR A 36 15.69 23.57 9.79
CA THR A 36 15.00 22.34 9.44
C THR A 36 13.80 22.13 10.37
N ILE A 37 12.70 21.68 9.83
CA ILE A 37 11.54 21.22 10.60
C ILE A 37 11.84 19.81 11.08
N VAL A 38 11.82 19.60 12.38
CA VAL A 38 12.04 18.30 13.01
C VAL A 38 10.71 17.74 13.46
N VAL A 39 10.38 16.56 12.98
CA VAL A 39 9.26 15.74 13.44
C VAL A 39 9.84 14.63 14.32
N GLU A 40 9.42 14.61 15.59
CA GLU A 40 9.99 13.67 16.54
C GLU A 40 9.65 12.22 16.21
N THR A 41 10.66 11.35 16.21
CA THR A 41 10.45 9.89 16.23
C THR A 41 10.06 9.47 17.65
N PRO A 42 8.84 8.93 17.88
CA PRO A 42 8.45 8.50 19.21
C PRO A 42 9.28 7.29 19.66
N GLU A 43 9.57 7.24 20.96
CA GLU A 43 10.23 6.06 21.54
C GLU A 43 9.37 4.80 21.37
N ARG A 44 10.04 3.65 21.17
CA ARG A 44 9.33 2.36 21.13
C ARG A 44 8.72 2.07 22.50
N PRO A 45 7.43 1.69 22.58
CA PRO A 45 6.82 1.29 23.83
C PRO A 45 7.59 0.14 24.50
N ALA A 46 7.68 0.19 25.83
CA ALA A 46 8.45 -0.79 26.60
C ALA A 46 7.95 -2.23 26.36
N GLY A 47 8.86 -3.14 26.09
CA GLY A 47 8.59 -4.54 25.85
C GLY A 47 8.18 -4.88 24.41
N GLN A 48 8.18 -3.92 23.50
CA GLN A 48 7.98 -4.16 22.06
C GLN A 48 9.33 -4.31 21.34
N GLU A 49 9.32 -5.09 20.28
CA GLU A 49 10.46 -5.30 19.38
C GLU A 49 10.05 -4.99 17.95
N HIS A 50 11.01 -4.55 17.12
CA HIS A 50 10.73 -4.28 15.71
C HIS A 50 10.20 -5.51 14.97
N VAL A 51 9.52 -5.26 13.86
CA VAL A 51 8.88 -6.29 13.02
C VAL A 51 9.52 -6.41 11.63
N LEU A 52 10.73 -5.86 11.42
CA LEU A 52 11.50 -6.12 10.20
C LEU A 52 11.74 -7.62 10.04
N GLY A 53 11.33 -8.18 8.90
CA GLY A 53 11.44 -9.61 8.67
C GLY A 53 10.51 -10.47 9.54
N LEU A 54 9.43 -9.90 10.06
CA LEU A 54 8.44 -10.64 10.87
C LEU A 54 7.95 -11.88 10.14
N THR A 55 7.99 -13.02 10.83
CA THR A 55 7.31 -14.26 10.45
C THR A 55 6.11 -14.48 11.36
N ALA A 56 5.07 -15.14 10.85
CA ALA A 56 3.92 -15.55 11.62
C ALA A 56 3.71 -17.07 11.48
N PRO A 57 2.92 -17.72 12.35
CA PRO A 57 2.56 -19.12 12.17
C PRO A 57 1.96 -19.38 10.79
N LYS A 58 2.30 -20.50 10.17
CA LYS A 58 1.73 -20.93 8.88
C LYS A 58 0.22 -21.06 8.98
N LEU A 59 -0.49 -20.52 7.99
CA LEU A 59 -1.92 -20.67 7.82
C LEU A 59 -2.18 -21.69 6.71
N GLU A 60 -2.56 -22.91 7.03
CA GLU A 60 -2.89 -23.94 6.02
C GLU A 60 -3.99 -23.45 5.08
N THR A 61 -4.98 -22.75 5.63
CA THR A 61 -6.04 -22.03 4.91
C THR A 61 -6.04 -20.59 5.37
N VAL A 62 -6.03 -19.64 4.44
CA VAL A 62 -6.14 -18.21 4.75
C VAL A 62 -7.61 -17.82 4.75
N ARG A 63 -8.18 -17.57 5.94
CA ARG A 63 -9.58 -17.19 6.12
C ARG A 63 -9.71 -15.69 6.11
N VAL A 64 -10.41 -15.16 5.09
CA VAL A 64 -10.41 -13.71 4.79
C VAL A 64 -11.78 -13.09 5.02
N GLY A 65 -11.79 -11.94 5.71
CA GLY A 65 -12.90 -11.01 5.75
C GLY A 65 -12.59 -9.77 4.92
N PHE A 66 -13.49 -9.36 4.04
CA PHE A 66 -13.36 -8.15 3.23
C PHE A 66 -14.18 -7.02 3.81
N VAL A 67 -13.59 -5.83 3.93
CA VAL A 67 -14.25 -4.61 4.39
C VAL A 67 -14.07 -3.50 3.35
N GLY A 68 -15.19 -2.97 2.83
CA GLY A 68 -15.20 -2.01 1.74
C GLY A 68 -15.34 -2.70 0.37
N LEU A 69 -16.56 -2.69 -0.16
CA LEU A 69 -16.93 -3.38 -1.41
C LEU A 69 -17.50 -2.40 -2.44
N GLY A 70 -16.90 -1.20 -2.46
CA GLY A 70 -17.18 -0.19 -3.46
C GLY A 70 -16.48 -0.49 -4.80
N MET A 71 -15.38 0.23 -5.09
CA MET A 71 -14.68 0.12 -6.37
C MET A 71 -13.64 -1.02 -6.39
N ARG A 72 -12.69 -1.03 -5.42
CA ARG A 72 -11.56 -1.98 -5.39
C ARG A 72 -11.93 -3.33 -4.81
N GLY A 73 -12.73 -3.33 -3.74
CA GLY A 73 -13.10 -4.53 -2.99
C GLY A 73 -13.71 -5.65 -3.82
N PRO A 74 -14.70 -5.42 -4.70
CA PRO A 74 -15.28 -6.48 -5.53
C PRO A 74 -14.27 -7.20 -6.41
N TRP A 75 -13.28 -6.47 -6.96
CA TRP A 75 -12.20 -7.07 -7.74
C TRP A 75 -11.24 -7.89 -6.87
N ALA A 76 -10.99 -7.45 -5.63
CA ALA A 76 -10.20 -8.22 -4.68
C ALA A 76 -10.91 -9.53 -4.31
N VAL A 77 -12.20 -9.50 -3.98
CA VAL A 77 -13.01 -10.71 -3.75
C VAL A 77 -12.92 -11.67 -4.93
N MET A 78 -13.06 -11.14 -6.15
CA MET A 78 -12.96 -11.95 -7.38
C MET A 78 -11.57 -12.61 -7.50
N ARG A 79 -10.48 -11.89 -7.25
CA ARG A 79 -9.13 -12.43 -7.33
C ARG A 79 -8.88 -13.50 -6.26
N PHE A 80 -9.23 -13.22 -5.01
CA PHE A 80 -9.09 -14.16 -3.90
C PHE A 80 -9.89 -15.44 -4.08
N ALA A 81 -11.06 -15.38 -4.71
CA ALA A 81 -11.85 -16.55 -5.08
C ALA A 81 -11.11 -17.52 -6.04
N HIS A 82 -9.99 -17.09 -6.61
CA HIS A 82 -9.17 -17.86 -7.54
C HIS A 82 -7.75 -18.15 -7.02
N ILE A 83 -7.47 -17.85 -5.74
CA ILE A 83 -6.20 -18.19 -5.09
C ILE A 83 -6.43 -19.47 -4.25
N PRO A 84 -5.67 -20.56 -4.48
CA PRO A 84 -5.82 -21.80 -3.74
C PRO A 84 -5.59 -21.63 -2.23
N GLY A 85 -6.33 -22.40 -1.44
CA GLY A 85 -6.22 -22.39 0.03
C GLY A 85 -6.80 -21.15 0.70
N VAL A 86 -7.62 -20.37 -0.01
CA VAL A 86 -8.36 -19.25 0.55
C VAL A 86 -9.79 -19.65 0.90
N GLU A 87 -10.28 -19.22 2.06
CA GLU A 87 -11.69 -19.21 2.43
C GLU A 87 -12.16 -17.77 2.60
N ILE A 88 -13.08 -17.31 1.76
CA ILE A 88 -13.72 -16.01 1.92
C ILE A 88 -14.87 -16.18 2.92
N VAL A 89 -14.63 -15.77 4.16
CA VAL A 89 -15.53 -16.05 5.30
C VAL A 89 -16.62 -14.99 5.41
N ALA A 90 -16.26 -13.72 5.21
CA ALA A 90 -17.15 -12.60 5.43
C ALA A 90 -16.94 -11.46 4.42
N LEU A 91 -18.04 -10.80 4.08
CA LEU A 91 -18.08 -9.63 3.20
C LEU A 91 -18.80 -8.49 3.94
N CYS A 92 -18.16 -7.32 4.03
CA CYS A 92 -18.68 -6.16 4.74
C CYS A 92 -18.59 -4.89 3.90
N ASP A 93 -19.68 -4.15 3.83
CA ASP A 93 -19.71 -2.79 3.29
C ASP A 93 -20.69 -1.94 4.11
N TYR A 94 -20.61 -0.62 3.99
CA TYR A 94 -21.62 0.26 4.57
C TYR A 94 -23.02 -0.07 4.00
N GLU A 95 -23.07 -0.36 2.69
CA GLU A 95 -24.27 -0.75 1.95
C GLU A 95 -24.39 -2.28 1.84
N GLU A 96 -25.44 -2.86 2.41
CA GLU A 96 -25.72 -4.31 2.36
C GLU A 96 -25.71 -4.87 0.93
N ASN A 97 -26.30 -4.14 -0.02
CA ASN A 97 -26.41 -4.55 -1.42
C ASN A 97 -25.06 -4.73 -2.11
N ARG A 98 -24.01 -4.01 -1.71
CA ARG A 98 -22.65 -4.16 -2.24
C ARG A 98 -22.01 -5.45 -1.77
N ALA A 99 -22.14 -5.75 -0.47
CA ALA A 99 -21.66 -7.01 0.08
C ALA A 99 -22.38 -8.20 -0.57
N GLU A 100 -23.69 -8.12 -0.70
CA GLU A 100 -24.49 -9.13 -1.38
C GLU A 100 -24.12 -9.31 -2.86
N ALA A 101 -23.83 -8.24 -3.58
CA ALA A 101 -23.43 -8.31 -4.99
C ALA A 101 -22.12 -9.08 -5.17
N CYS A 102 -21.22 -9.07 -4.19
CA CYS A 102 -19.95 -9.78 -4.25
C CYS A 102 -20.09 -11.30 -4.10
N GLN A 103 -21.21 -11.81 -3.58
CA GLN A 103 -21.49 -13.24 -3.48
C GLN A 103 -21.44 -13.94 -4.85
N LYS A 104 -21.67 -13.22 -5.95
CA LYS A 104 -21.59 -13.78 -7.30
C LYS A 104 -20.21 -14.35 -7.60
N TYR A 105 -19.14 -13.72 -7.13
CA TYR A 105 -17.76 -14.18 -7.39
C TYR A 105 -17.46 -15.51 -6.71
N LEU A 106 -18.01 -15.72 -5.50
CA LEU A 106 -17.89 -16.97 -4.78
C LEU A 106 -18.71 -18.06 -5.49
N ARG A 107 -19.93 -17.73 -5.89
CA ARG A 107 -20.83 -18.64 -6.64
C ARG A 107 -20.19 -19.09 -7.95
N ASP A 108 -19.68 -18.14 -8.73
CA ASP A 108 -19.04 -18.40 -10.03
C ASP A 108 -17.78 -19.27 -9.88
N ALA A 109 -17.05 -19.12 -8.76
CA ALA A 109 -15.91 -19.95 -8.42
C ALA A 109 -16.28 -21.29 -7.78
N GLY A 110 -17.55 -21.54 -7.45
CA GLY A 110 -18.05 -22.75 -6.77
C GLY A 110 -17.72 -22.81 -5.29
N LEU A 111 -17.35 -21.69 -4.66
CA LEU A 111 -17.00 -21.59 -3.25
C LEU A 111 -18.24 -21.41 -2.37
N MET A 112 -18.09 -21.56 -1.05
CA MET A 112 -19.18 -21.35 -0.09
C MET A 112 -19.64 -19.88 -0.08
N PRO A 113 -20.94 -19.59 0.17
CA PRO A 113 -21.40 -18.24 0.46
C PRO A 113 -20.69 -17.67 1.71
N ALA A 114 -20.22 -16.43 1.62
CA ALA A 114 -19.70 -15.69 2.76
C ALA A 114 -20.84 -15.12 3.63
N ASP A 115 -20.52 -14.81 4.89
CA ASP A 115 -21.45 -14.10 5.77
C ASP A 115 -21.44 -12.60 5.45
N ILE A 116 -22.58 -11.95 5.52
CA ILE A 116 -22.75 -10.54 5.16
C ILE A 116 -22.82 -9.68 6.41
N TYR A 117 -22.02 -8.62 6.41
CA TYR A 117 -22.03 -7.55 7.41
C TYR A 117 -22.23 -6.22 6.72
N PHE A 118 -22.90 -5.27 7.37
CA PHE A 118 -23.16 -3.96 6.78
C PHE A 118 -23.40 -2.87 7.82
N GLY A 119 -23.46 -1.62 7.34
CA GLY A 119 -23.61 -0.43 8.17
C GLY A 119 -22.33 0.04 8.83
N GLU A 120 -22.43 1.14 9.56
CA GLU A 120 -21.27 1.85 10.15
C GLU A 120 -20.36 0.96 11.02
N LYS A 121 -20.92 -0.05 11.70
CA LYS A 121 -20.21 -0.94 12.63
C LYS A 121 -20.12 -2.38 12.15
N GLY A 122 -20.52 -2.67 10.92
CA GLY A 122 -20.47 -4.02 10.38
C GLY A 122 -19.07 -4.64 10.43
N TYR A 123 -18.04 -3.84 10.20
CA TYR A 123 -16.65 -4.29 10.29
C TYR A 123 -16.23 -4.69 11.73
N GLU A 124 -16.79 -4.07 12.77
CA GLU A 124 -16.49 -4.45 14.15
C GLU A 124 -16.99 -5.87 14.46
N GLU A 125 -18.17 -6.23 13.96
CA GLU A 125 -18.74 -7.58 14.11
C GLU A 125 -17.89 -8.61 13.34
N LEU A 126 -17.48 -8.28 12.11
CA LEU A 126 -16.61 -9.12 11.30
C LEU A 126 -15.26 -9.36 11.99
N CYS A 127 -14.60 -8.32 12.49
CA CYS A 127 -13.28 -8.42 13.11
C CYS A 127 -13.28 -9.24 14.42
N LYS A 128 -14.39 -9.32 15.14
CA LYS A 128 -14.54 -10.11 16.38
C LYS A 128 -14.62 -11.62 16.14
N ARG A 129 -14.74 -12.08 14.91
CA ARG A 129 -14.86 -13.50 14.58
C ARG A 129 -13.55 -14.25 14.80
N ASP A 130 -13.60 -15.43 15.37
CA ASP A 130 -12.43 -16.32 15.58
C ASP A 130 -12.04 -17.10 14.32
N ASP A 131 -12.94 -17.17 13.32
CA ASP A 131 -12.72 -17.88 12.05
C ASP A 131 -12.24 -16.96 10.92
N ILE A 132 -11.65 -15.81 11.22
CA ILE A 132 -10.97 -14.91 10.28
C ILE A 132 -9.51 -14.73 10.71
N ASP A 133 -8.59 -14.89 9.77
CA ASP A 133 -7.15 -14.70 9.95
C ASP A 133 -6.68 -13.36 9.40
N LEU A 134 -7.24 -12.95 8.26
CA LEU A 134 -6.88 -11.76 7.51
C LEU A 134 -8.09 -10.86 7.27
N VAL A 135 -7.97 -9.58 7.56
CA VAL A 135 -8.94 -8.55 7.14
C VAL A 135 -8.35 -7.76 5.97
N TYR A 136 -9.02 -7.82 4.83
CA TYR A 136 -8.69 -7.04 3.63
C TYR A 136 -9.51 -5.75 3.63
N VAL A 137 -8.83 -4.60 3.71
CA VAL A 137 -9.45 -3.29 3.87
C VAL A 137 -9.37 -2.52 2.57
N ALA A 138 -10.53 -2.23 1.96
CA ALA A 138 -10.67 -1.50 0.70
C ALA A 138 -11.80 -0.44 0.75
N THR A 139 -11.93 0.21 1.90
CA THR A 139 -12.87 1.31 2.16
C THR A 139 -12.44 2.60 1.44
N ASP A 140 -13.04 3.74 1.76
CA ASP A 140 -12.45 5.05 1.48
C ASP A 140 -11.23 5.32 2.38
N TRP A 141 -10.44 6.33 2.04
CA TRP A 141 -9.17 6.60 2.73
C TRP A 141 -9.32 6.89 4.23
N ASN A 142 -10.39 7.55 4.64
CA ASN A 142 -10.61 7.91 6.05
C ASN A 142 -10.89 6.69 6.92
N HIS A 143 -11.42 5.62 6.33
CA HIS A 143 -11.77 4.38 7.03
C HIS A 143 -10.70 3.28 6.95
N HIS A 144 -9.62 3.44 6.15
CA HIS A 144 -8.53 2.47 6.09
C HIS A 144 -7.92 2.20 7.47
N PHE A 145 -7.45 3.25 8.14
CA PHE A 145 -6.80 3.14 9.44
C PHE A 145 -7.74 2.64 10.56
N PRO A 146 -8.97 3.19 10.79
CA PRO A 146 -9.83 2.71 11.87
C PRO A 146 -10.18 1.23 11.75
N VAL A 147 -10.47 0.74 10.53
CA VAL A 147 -10.78 -0.67 10.29
C VAL A 147 -9.56 -1.55 10.54
N ALA A 148 -8.40 -1.19 10.00
CA ALA A 148 -7.16 -1.94 10.20
C ALA A 148 -6.75 -2.00 11.66
N LYS A 149 -6.80 -0.87 12.38
CA LYS A 149 -6.53 -0.80 13.81
C LYS A 149 -7.42 -1.75 14.59
N PHE A 150 -8.74 -1.68 14.37
CA PHE A 150 -9.69 -2.54 15.06
C PHE A 150 -9.48 -4.02 14.76
N ALA A 151 -9.14 -4.36 13.51
CA ALA A 151 -8.83 -5.73 13.11
C ALA A 151 -7.59 -6.26 13.85
N MET A 152 -6.50 -5.48 13.90
CA MET A 152 -5.26 -5.88 14.61
C MET A 152 -5.48 -5.98 16.12
N GLU A 153 -6.25 -5.08 16.72
CA GLU A 153 -6.64 -5.14 18.14
C GLU A 153 -7.46 -6.41 18.47
N ASN A 154 -8.13 -7.00 17.47
CA ASN A 154 -8.86 -8.26 17.57
C ASN A 154 -8.07 -9.48 17.02
N GLY A 155 -6.75 -9.36 16.89
CA GLY A 155 -5.87 -10.48 16.57
C GLY A 155 -5.86 -10.89 15.09
N LYS A 156 -6.20 -9.99 14.16
CA LYS A 156 -6.22 -10.26 12.71
C LYS A 156 -5.01 -9.65 12.03
N HIS A 157 -4.40 -10.39 11.09
CA HIS A 157 -3.55 -9.77 10.08
C HIS A 157 -4.35 -8.80 9.24
N THR A 158 -3.71 -7.76 8.71
CA THR A 158 -4.38 -6.78 7.85
C THR A 158 -3.66 -6.59 6.53
N ALA A 159 -4.44 -6.42 5.47
CA ALA A 159 -3.99 -5.94 4.18
C ALA A 159 -4.84 -4.73 3.80
N ILE A 160 -4.19 -3.59 3.56
CA ILE A 160 -4.87 -2.30 3.50
C ILE A 160 -4.59 -1.64 2.15
N GLU A 161 -5.64 -1.26 1.40
CA GLU A 161 -5.52 -0.50 0.15
C GLU A 161 -4.80 0.84 0.37
N VAL A 162 -4.25 1.36 -0.69
CA VAL A 162 -3.44 2.58 -0.68
C VAL A 162 -4.27 3.86 -0.79
N PRO A 163 -3.87 4.91 -0.08
CA PRO A 163 -2.89 4.97 0.99
C PRO A 163 -3.46 4.36 2.29
N SER A 164 -2.65 3.57 2.98
CA SER A 164 -3.10 2.80 4.15
C SER A 164 -3.22 3.64 5.42
N ALA A 165 -2.53 4.78 5.46
CA ALA A 165 -2.57 5.77 6.54
C ALA A 165 -2.56 7.17 5.92
N MET A 166 -3.20 8.13 6.58
CA MET A 166 -3.38 9.48 6.07
C MET A 166 -2.48 10.52 6.76
N ASN A 167 -1.81 10.14 7.84
CA ASN A 167 -0.94 11.03 8.61
C ASN A 167 0.04 10.24 9.49
N LEU A 168 1.05 10.93 10.00
CA LEU A 168 2.11 10.34 10.83
C LEU A 168 1.59 9.66 12.09
N LYS A 169 0.55 10.20 12.72
CA LYS A 169 -0.05 9.59 13.91
C LYS A 169 -0.60 8.21 13.60
N GLN A 170 -1.32 8.07 12.51
CA GLN A 170 -1.83 6.76 12.06
C GLN A 170 -0.70 5.80 11.69
N CYS A 171 0.35 6.29 11.03
CA CYS A 171 1.55 5.49 10.73
C CYS A 171 2.17 4.91 12.01
N TRP A 172 2.40 5.74 13.03
CA TRP A 172 2.97 5.30 14.29
C TRP A 172 2.05 4.34 15.07
N GLU A 173 0.74 4.59 15.08
CA GLU A 173 -0.21 3.68 15.73
C GLU A 173 -0.24 2.29 15.08
N LEU A 174 -0.14 2.19 13.74
CA LEU A 174 -0.04 0.90 13.05
C LEU A 174 1.29 0.19 13.33
N ILE A 175 2.40 0.93 13.38
CA ILE A 175 3.71 0.38 13.75
C ILE A 175 3.65 -0.18 15.17
N ASP A 176 3.19 0.61 16.15
CA ASP A 176 3.11 0.18 17.54
C ASP A 176 2.20 -1.05 17.71
N LEU A 177 1.09 -1.10 16.98
CA LEU A 177 0.22 -2.28 16.97
C LEU A 177 0.90 -3.51 16.37
N ALA A 178 1.61 -3.38 15.24
CA ALA A 178 2.33 -4.49 14.63
C ALA A 178 3.45 -5.00 15.55
N GLU A 179 4.21 -4.09 16.16
CA GLU A 179 5.26 -4.43 17.14
C GLU A 179 4.68 -5.09 18.40
N GLN A 180 3.53 -4.63 18.89
CA GLN A 180 2.85 -5.18 20.07
C GLN A 180 2.23 -6.55 19.83
N THR A 181 1.50 -6.68 18.71
CA THR A 181 0.67 -7.86 18.43
C THR A 181 1.41 -8.95 17.68
N ARG A 182 2.54 -8.62 17.06
CA ARG A 182 3.29 -9.48 16.12
C ARG A 182 2.44 -9.95 14.96
N LEU A 183 1.48 -9.13 14.52
CA LEU A 183 0.63 -9.36 13.36
C LEU A 183 1.18 -8.63 12.13
N HIS A 184 0.97 -9.22 10.97
CA HIS A 184 1.27 -8.57 9.71
C HIS A 184 0.30 -7.41 9.46
N CYS A 185 0.85 -6.26 9.07
CA CYS A 185 0.15 -5.10 8.56
C CYS A 185 0.72 -4.77 7.17
N PHE A 186 0.03 -5.21 6.13
CA PHE A 186 0.48 -5.19 4.74
C PHE A 186 -0.14 -4.03 3.98
N ILE A 187 0.67 -3.25 3.27
CA ILE A 187 0.17 -2.26 2.32
C ILE A 187 -0.05 -2.91 0.96
N LEU A 188 -1.21 -2.68 0.38
CA LEU A 188 -1.58 -3.23 -0.94
C LEU A 188 -1.04 -2.36 -2.09
N GLU A 189 0.29 -2.14 -2.10
CA GLU A 189 0.96 -1.39 -3.17
C GLU A 189 1.24 -2.29 -4.37
N ASN A 190 0.27 -2.40 -5.24
CA ASN A 190 0.28 -3.28 -6.40
C ASN A 190 1.36 -2.94 -7.44
N CYS A 191 1.81 -1.69 -7.51
CA CYS A 191 2.81 -1.26 -8.49
C CYS A 191 4.19 -1.90 -8.25
N CYS A 192 4.46 -2.37 -7.02
CA CYS A 192 5.64 -3.18 -6.74
C CYS A 192 5.65 -4.53 -7.47
N TYR A 193 4.49 -4.99 -7.94
CA TYR A 193 4.32 -6.27 -8.66
C TYR A 193 4.07 -6.11 -10.16
N ASP A 194 4.25 -4.91 -10.70
CA ASP A 194 4.19 -4.70 -12.14
C ASP A 194 5.44 -5.31 -12.82
N TYR A 195 5.26 -5.82 -14.01
CA TYR A 195 6.27 -6.62 -14.74
C TYR A 195 7.60 -5.89 -14.95
N TYR A 196 7.53 -4.60 -15.28
CA TYR A 196 8.75 -3.83 -15.51
C TYR A 196 9.48 -3.56 -14.19
N GLU A 197 8.76 -3.14 -13.15
CA GLU A 197 9.30 -2.84 -11.83
C GLU A 197 9.94 -4.07 -11.20
N MET A 198 9.29 -5.24 -11.28
CA MET A 198 9.87 -6.49 -10.76
C MET A 198 11.12 -6.93 -11.52
N ASN A 199 11.13 -6.78 -12.85
CA ASN A 199 12.32 -7.09 -13.63
C ASN A 199 13.46 -6.11 -13.34
N ALA A 200 13.16 -4.82 -13.21
CA ALA A 200 14.15 -3.80 -12.83
C ALA A 200 14.70 -4.03 -11.40
N LEU A 201 13.85 -4.47 -10.47
CA LEU A 201 14.28 -4.87 -9.13
C LEU A 201 15.25 -6.06 -9.19
N ALA A 202 14.96 -7.10 -9.97
CA ALA A 202 15.87 -8.23 -10.15
C ALA A 202 17.21 -7.81 -10.77
N MET A 203 17.18 -6.88 -11.73
CA MET A 203 18.40 -6.29 -12.32
C MET A 203 19.20 -5.46 -11.29
N ALA A 204 18.51 -4.69 -10.45
CA ALA A 204 19.14 -3.91 -9.39
C ALA A 204 19.84 -4.81 -8.36
N GLN A 205 19.17 -5.88 -7.95
CA GLN A 205 19.69 -6.88 -7.00
C GLN A 205 20.93 -7.62 -7.52
N ASP A 206 21.04 -7.82 -8.84
CA ASP A 206 22.22 -8.41 -9.46
C ASP A 206 23.30 -7.38 -9.86
N GLY A 207 23.07 -6.09 -9.55
CA GLY A 207 24.07 -5.03 -9.71
C GLY A 207 24.18 -4.44 -11.13
N ILE A 208 23.23 -4.71 -12.04
CA ILE A 208 23.21 -4.19 -13.43
C ILE A 208 23.33 -2.66 -13.48
N PHE A 209 22.68 -1.98 -12.52
CA PHE A 209 22.73 -0.51 -12.47
C PHE A 209 23.90 0.04 -11.66
N GLY A 210 24.72 -0.85 -11.04
CA GLY A 210 25.71 -0.45 -10.03
C GLY A 210 25.00 0.12 -8.78
N GLU A 211 25.63 1.09 -8.12
CA GLU A 211 24.97 1.81 -7.01
C GLU A 211 23.90 2.74 -7.56
N ILE A 212 22.63 2.56 -7.16
CA ILE A 212 21.54 3.46 -7.54
C ILE A 212 21.67 4.74 -6.71
N ILE A 213 21.95 5.85 -7.38
CA ILE A 213 22.20 7.14 -6.74
C ILE A 213 20.98 8.08 -6.77
N ARG A 214 20.05 7.84 -7.71
CA ARG A 214 18.83 8.63 -7.86
C ARG A 214 17.69 7.75 -8.38
N ALA A 215 16.49 7.98 -7.86
CA ALA A 215 15.27 7.40 -8.39
C ALA A 215 14.17 8.46 -8.56
N GLU A 216 13.24 8.21 -9.51
CA GLU A 216 12.08 9.05 -9.76
C GLU A 216 10.83 8.18 -9.82
N GLY A 217 9.80 8.57 -9.07
CA GLY A 217 8.49 7.97 -9.09
C GLY A 217 7.38 9.01 -9.21
N ALA A 218 6.17 8.59 -9.56
CA ALA A 218 5.05 9.52 -9.66
C ALA A 218 3.70 8.81 -9.57
N TYR A 219 2.66 9.59 -9.33
CA TYR A 219 1.29 9.27 -9.68
C TYR A 219 0.68 10.41 -10.47
N ILE A 220 0.72 10.29 -11.77
CA ILE A 220 0.32 11.33 -12.72
C ILE A 220 -0.68 10.75 -13.72
N HIS A 221 -1.88 11.30 -13.80
CA HIS A 221 -2.83 11.15 -14.90
C HIS A 221 -4.05 12.04 -14.72
N GLY A 222 -4.70 12.47 -15.82
CA GLY A 222 -5.97 13.18 -15.76
C GLY A 222 -7.09 12.26 -15.26
N LEU A 223 -7.73 12.62 -14.15
CA LEU A 223 -8.87 11.89 -13.57
C LEU A 223 -10.23 12.57 -13.83
N GLU A 224 -10.35 13.43 -14.84
CA GLU A 224 -11.60 14.15 -15.13
C GLU A 224 -12.80 13.18 -15.23
N TRP A 225 -12.64 12.07 -15.99
CA TRP A 225 -13.67 11.02 -16.12
C TRP A 225 -14.01 10.35 -14.77
N PHE A 226 -13.05 10.27 -13.86
CA PHE A 226 -13.24 9.67 -12.55
C PHE A 226 -14.11 10.54 -11.64
N TRP A 227 -13.88 11.86 -11.67
CA TRP A 227 -14.68 12.80 -10.90
C TRP A 227 -16.15 12.85 -11.34
N ASP A 228 -16.44 12.51 -12.60
CA ASP A 228 -17.80 12.52 -13.15
C ASP A 228 -18.55 11.20 -12.96
N SER A 229 -17.84 10.07 -12.92
CA SER A 229 -18.46 8.74 -13.08
C SER A 229 -18.55 7.92 -11.80
N TYR A 230 -17.84 8.28 -10.73
CA TYR A 230 -17.71 7.40 -9.59
C TYR A 230 -18.25 7.97 -8.28
N TRP A 231 -19.10 7.16 -7.69
CA TRP A 231 -19.36 6.91 -6.28
C TRP A 231 -19.52 8.16 -5.40
N LYS A 232 -20.78 8.57 -5.27
CA LYS A 232 -21.20 9.24 -4.05
C LYS A 232 -20.88 8.31 -2.90
N ASP A 233 -20.24 8.82 -1.86
CA ASP A 233 -20.27 8.12 -0.59
C ASP A 233 -21.72 8.13 -0.09
N PRO A 234 -22.40 6.98 0.10
CA PRO A 234 -23.78 6.99 0.59
C PRO A 234 -23.91 7.58 1.99
N ALA A 235 -22.82 7.59 2.75
CA ALA A 235 -22.77 8.22 4.06
C ALA A 235 -22.51 9.74 3.97
N ASP A 236 -22.06 10.26 2.83
CA ASP A 236 -21.85 11.67 2.61
C ASP A 236 -23.15 12.33 2.14
N ASN A 237 -23.85 12.94 3.08
CA ASN A 237 -25.02 13.79 2.82
C ASN A 237 -24.62 15.16 2.24
N ASP A 238 -23.43 15.28 1.64
CA ASP A 238 -23.00 16.53 1.04
C ASP A 238 -23.91 16.90 -0.13
N VAL A 239 -24.61 18.01 0.02
CA VAL A 239 -25.51 18.58 -0.99
C VAL A 239 -24.81 18.89 -2.30
N ASN A 240 -23.49 19.00 -2.32
CA ASN A 240 -22.69 19.40 -3.47
C ASN A 240 -22.25 18.22 -4.36
N ASP A 241 -22.54 17.00 -3.98
CA ASP A 241 -22.36 15.81 -4.82
C ASP A 241 -20.93 15.58 -5.36
N LEU A 242 -19.92 16.05 -4.62
CA LEU A 242 -18.53 15.85 -4.98
C LEU A 242 -18.09 14.43 -4.70
N HIS A 243 -17.25 13.88 -5.60
CA HIS A 243 -16.59 12.62 -5.35
C HIS A 243 -15.69 12.75 -4.10
N TRP A 244 -15.78 11.81 -3.13
CA TRP A 244 -15.07 11.88 -1.85
C TRP A 244 -13.55 12.14 -2.01
N ARG A 245 -12.93 11.57 -3.04
CA ARG A 245 -11.50 11.78 -3.31
C ARG A 245 -11.18 13.17 -3.85
N LEU A 246 -12.08 13.81 -4.61
CA LEU A 246 -11.95 15.20 -5.02
C LEU A 246 -12.06 16.13 -3.81
N LYS A 247 -13.05 15.87 -2.93
CA LYS A 247 -13.22 16.56 -1.66
C LYS A 247 -11.97 16.42 -0.78
N TYR A 248 -11.40 15.21 -0.70
CA TYR A 248 -10.15 14.99 0.02
C TYR A 248 -9.00 15.88 -0.50
N ASN A 249 -8.84 15.99 -1.83
CA ASN A 249 -7.85 16.90 -2.45
C ASN A 249 -8.19 18.38 -2.19
N GLN A 250 -9.48 18.74 -2.11
CA GLN A 250 -9.88 20.10 -1.75
C GLN A 250 -9.47 20.47 -0.32
N GLU A 251 -9.57 19.55 0.60
CA GLU A 251 -9.34 19.75 2.04
C GLU A 251 -7.88 19.54 2.45
N ASN A 252 -7.09 18.77 1.71
CA ASN A 252 -5.72 18.39 2.06
C ASN A 252 -4.72 18.84 1.02
N ARG A 253 -3.44 19.02 1.41
CA ARG A 253 -2.34 19.46 0.57
C ARG A 253 -1.25 18.40 0.49
N GLY A 254 -0.48 18.42 -0.58
CA GLY A 254 0.71 17.60 -0.74
C GLY A 254 0.51 16.37 -1.61
N ASP A 255 1.48 15.47 -1.58
CA ASP A 255 1.42 14.21 -2.31
C ASP A 255 0.52 13.20 -1.58
N VAL A 256 -0.78 13.33 -1.78
CA VAL A 256 -1.80 12.51 -1.10
C VAL A 256 -1.88 11.07 -1.63
N TYR A 257 -1.08 10.72 -2.64
CA TYR A 257 -1.09 9.38 -3.25
C TYR A 257 0.31 8.95 -3.75
N ALA A 258 1.33 9.13 -2.92
CA ALA A 258 2.73 8.89 -3.23
C ALA A 258 3.09 7.42 -3.49
N THR A 259 2.33 6.48 -2.94
CA THR A 259 2.73 5.07 -2.78
C THR A 259 3.05 4.38 -4.10
N HIS A 260 2.29 4.62 -5.17
CA HIS A 260 2.51 4.04 -6.50
C HIS A 260 3.84 4.47 -7.16
N GLY A 261 4.29 5.68 -6.85
CA GLY A 261 5.59 6.16 -7.32
C GLY A 261 6.74 5.74 -6.41
N LEU A 262 6.51 5.82 -5.09
CA LEU A 262 7.57 5.60 -4.10
C LEU A 262 7.87 4.13 -3.84
N GLY A 263 6.84 3.29 -3.67
CA GLY A 263 7.03 1.88 -3.29
C GLY A 263 8.01 1.12 -4.17
N PRO A 264 7.81 1.07 -5.50
CA PRO A 264 8.71 0.33 -6.39
C PRO A 264 10.15 0.84 -6.40
N VAL A 265 10.37 2.15 -6.31
CA VAL A 265 11.74 2.71 -6.28
C VAL A 265 12.39 2.53 -4.91
N ALA A 266 11.63 2.59 -3.82
CA ALA A 266 12.13 2.35 -2.46
C ALA A 266 12.67 0.91 -2.30
N GLN A 267 11.99 -0.09 -2.89
CA GLN A 267 12.48 -1.47 -2.92
C GLN A 267 13.82 -1.58 -3.67
N CYS A 268 13.97 -0.90 -4.82
CA CYS A 268 15.23 -0.90 -5.57
C CYS A 268 16.38 -0.16 -4.87
N MET A 269 16.08 0.65 -3.87
CA MET A 269 17.04 1.45 -3.11
C MET A 269 17.30 0.91 -1.69
N ASP A 270 16.76 -0.25 -1.37
CA ASP A 270 16.93 -0.94 -0.09
C ASP A 270 16.47 -0.11 1.13
N ILE A 271 15.43 0.70 0.96
CA ILE A 271 14.87 1.50 2.07
C ILE A 271 14.38 0.56 3.18
N HIS A 272 14.74 0.87 4.43
CA HIS A 272 14.61 0.05 5.65
C HIS A 272 15.42 -1.27 5.64
N ARG A 273 16.25 -1.48 4.61
CA ARG A 273 17.07 -2.70 4.44
C ARG A 273 18.50 -2.37 4.02
N GLY A 274 19.07 -1.35 4.69
CA GLY A 274 20.41 -0.81 4.42
C GLY A 274 20.45 0.69 4.11
N ASP A 275 19.29 1.32 3.89
CA ASP A 275 19.15 2.77 3.73
C ASP A 275 17.82 3.26 4.35
N ARG A 276 17.65 4.58 4.52
CA ARG A 276 16.42 5.24 4.96
C ARG A 276 16.35 6.67 4.46
N PHE A 277 15.21 7.28 4.40
CA PHE A 277 15.09 8.73 4.16
C PHE A 277 15.49 9.53 5.40
N THR A 278 16.08 10.69 5.18
CA THR A 278 16.54 11.59 6.26
C THR A 278 15.98 12.99 6.14
N THR A 279 15.69 13.44 4.91
CA THR A 279 15.26 14.82 4.66
C THR A 279 14.29 14.85 3.48
N LEU A 280 13.25 15.68 3.59
CA LEU A 280 12.28 15.94 2.55
C LEU A 280 12.15 17.44 2.31
N ILE A 281 11.94 17.83 1.04
CA ILE A 281 11.50 19.16 0.61
C ILE A 281 10.38 18.96 -0.40
N ALA A 282 9.28 19.70 -0.26
CA ALA A 282 8.19 19.65 -1.20
C ALA A 282 7.82 21.05 -1.72
N MET A 283 7.33 21.08 -2.96
CA MET A 283 6.82 22.28 -3.64
C MET A 283 5.61 21.89 -4.48
N ASP A 284 4.60 22.73 -4.51
CA ASP A 284 3.41 22.56 -5.33
C ASP A 284 3.09 23.81 -6.17
N THR A 285 2.22 23.63 -7.14
CA THR A 285 1.57 24.75 -7.84
C THR A 285 0.37 25.24 -7.03
N GLU A 286 -0.17 26.40 -7.39
CA GLU A 286 -1.54 26.74 -7.02
C GLU A 286 -2.54 25.74 -7.64
N SER A 287 -3.74 25.66 -7.06
CA SER A 287 -4.84 24.92 -7.66
C SER A 287 -5.56 25.78 -8.70
N PHE A 288 -5.35 25.48 -9.95
CA PHE A 288 -6.06 26.09 -11.08
C PHE A 288 -7.24 25.22 -11.52
N VAL A 289 -6.95 23.97 -11.84
CA VAL A 289 -7.94 23.00 -12.34
C VAL A 289 -8.80 22.44 -11.21
N GLY A 290 -8.23 22.19 -10.03
CA GLY A 290 -8.99 21.68 -8.88
C GLY A 290 -10.15 22.60 -8.49
N LYS A 291 -9.89 23.91 -8.40
CA LYS A 291 -10.94 24.92 -8.14
C LYS A 291 -12.01 24.93 -9.23
N GLU A 292 -11.60 24.99 -10.51
CA GLU A 292 -12.52 24.98 -11.66
C GLU A 292 -13.42 23.73 -11.67
N LEU A 293 -12.87 22.56 -11.33
CA LEU A 293 -13.63 21.30 -11.24
C LEU A 293 -14.72 21.37 -10.18
N VAL A 294 -14.42 21.90 -9.00
CA VAL A 294 -15.41 22.06 -7.92
C VAL A 294 -16.49 23.07 -8.35
N GLU A 295 -16.10 24.24 -8.86
CA GLU A 295 -17.06 25.26 -9.34
C GLU A 295 -17.99 24.72 -10.45
N LYS A 296 -17.44 23.98 -11.40
CA LYS A 296 -18.22 23.35 -12.48
C LYS A 296 -19.25 22.35 -11.94
N LYS A 297 -18.89 21.62 -10.88
CA LYS A 297 -19.76 20.57 -10.30
C LYS A 297 -20.82 21.15 -9.36
N THR A 298 -20.44 22.10 -8.53
CA THR A 298 -21.33 22.67 -7.51
C THR A 298 -22.17 23.83 -8.05
N GLY A 299 -21.67 24.55 -9.07
CA GLY A 299 -22.22 25.81 -9.55
C GLY A 299 -21.93 26.99 -8.62
N GLU A 300 -21.10 26.81 -7.60
CA GLU A 300 -20.71 27.81 -6.62
C GLU A 300 -19.23 28.15 -6.75
N GLU A 301 -18.81 29.36 -6.34
CA GLU A 301 -17.41 29.77 -6.31
C GLU A 301 -16.61 28.91 -5.32
N CYS A 302 -15.52 28.31 -5.78
CA CYS A 302 -14.59 27.58 -4.93
C CYS A 302 -13.54 28.52 -4.34
N THR A 303 -13.78 28.99 -3.14
CA THR A 303 -12.89 29.95 -2.46
C THR A 303 -11.59 29.29 -1.97
N GLU A 304 -11.62 27.99 -1.66
CA GLU A 304 -10.47 27.25 -1.13
C GLU A 304 -10.38 25.86 -1.77
N PHE A 305 -9.20 25.54 -2.29
CA PHE A 305 -8.78 24.19 -2.69
C PHE A 305 -7.32 24.06 -2.30
N ARG A 306 -7.04 23.23 -1.31
CA ARG A 306 -5.72 23.21 -0.66
C ARG A 306 -4.64 22.52 -1.47
N ASN A 307 -4.99 21.43 -2.20
CA ASN A 307 -3.98 20.72 -2.98
C ASN A 307 -3.65 21.47 -4.26
N GLY A 308 -2.36 21.67 -4.50
CA GLY A 308 -1.90 22.17 -5.81
C GLY A 308 -2.22 21.15 -6.91
N ASP A 309 -2.37 21.62 -8.16
CA ASP A 309 -2.59 20.71 -9.29
C ASP A 309 -1.41 19.77 -9.53
N HIS A 310 -0.20 20.20 -9.16
CA HIS A 310 1.03 19.40 -9.25
C HIS A 310 1.90 19.59 -8.01
N THR A 311 2.36 18.48 -7.43
CA THR A 311 3.31 18.47 -6.31
C THR A 311 4.59 17.75 -6.72
N THR A 312 5.74 18.30 -6.34
CA THR A 312 7.06 17.65 -6.46
C THR A 312 7.70 17.56 -5.09
N THR A 313 8.10 16.37 -4.71
CA THR A 313 8.75 16.05 -3.43
C THR A 313 10.13 15.49 -3.69
N LEU A 314 11.15 16.06 -3.07
CA LEU A 314 12.54 15.59 -3.10
C LEU A 314 12.92 15.04 -1.74
N MET A 315 13.51 13.85 -1.72
CA MET A 315 13.98 13.17 -0.50
C MET A 315 15.44 12.79 -0.63
N ARG A 316 16.16 12.87 0.49
CA ARG A 316 17.55 12.43 0.60
C ARG A 316 17.64 11.24 1.55
N THR A 317 18.45 10.24 1.21
CA THR A 317 18.68 9.08 2.05
C THR A 317 19.92 9.24 2.95
N ALA A 318 20.05 8.37 3.95
CA ALA A 318 21.19 8.31 4.86
C ALA A 318 22.51 8.01 4.10
N ASN A 319 22.46 7.20 3.05
CA ASN A 319 23.62 6.89 2.19
C ASN A 319 23.86 7.97 1.11
N GLY A 320 23.13 9.10 1.14
CA GLY A 320 23.36 10.25 0.27
C GLY A 320 22.72 10.16 -1.13
N LYS A 321 21.81 9.23 -1.32
CA LYS A 321 21.00 9.08 -2.55
C LYS A 321 19.84 10.07 -2.56
N VAL A 322 19.22 10.29 -3.72
CA VAL A 322 18.08 11.22 -3.87
C VAL A 322 16.91 10.54 -4.57
N VAL A 323 15.71 10.76 -4.05
CA VAL A 323 14.45 10.33 -4.68
C VAL A 323 13.58 11.54 -4.97
N GLU A 324 12.97 11.56 -6.15
CA GLU A 324 11.95 12.53 -6.54
C GLU A 324 10.61 11.83 -6.75
N ILE A 325 9.56 12.36 -6.10
CA ILE A 325 8.19 11.89 -6.28
C ILE A 325 7.33 13.04 -6.79
N GLN A 326 6.47 12.76 -7.77
CA GLN A 326 5.53 13.72 -8.34
C GLN A 326 4.09 13.21 -8.22
N HIS A 327 3.16 14.14 -7.96
CA HIS A 327 1.73 13.84 -7.93
C HIS A 327 0.96 14.87 -8.77
N ASN A 328 0.11 14.40 -9.69
CA ASN A 328 -0.82 15.25 -10.44
C ASN A 328 -1.99 14.40 -10.96
N VAL A 329 -3.19 14.67 -10.44
CA VAL A 329 -4.42 13.97 -10.86
C VAL A 329 -5.48 14.94 -11.43
N MET A 330 -5.15 16.24 -11.52
CA MET A 330 -6.07 17.28 -11.93
C MET A 330 -5.94 17.64 -13.41
N THR A 331 -4.71 17.71 -13.93
CA THR A 331 -4.46 18.18 -15.30
C THR A 331 -4.51 17.04 -16.32
N PRO A 332 -4.89 17.30 -17.59
CA PRO A 332 -4.93 16.28 -18.63
C PRO A 332 -3.53 15.79 -18.98
N GLN A 333 -3.17 14.65 -18.45
CA GLN A 333 -1.91 13.96 -18.70
C GLN A 333 -2.15 12.44 -18.89
N PRO A 334 -1.37 11.75 -19.74
CA PRO A 334 -1.41 10.30 -19.81
C PRO A 334 -0.93 9.68 -18.49
N TYR A 335 -1.40 8.48 -18.19
CA TYR A 335 -0.96 7.73 -17.01
C TYR A 335 0.56 7.58 -16.99
N ASN A 336 1.20 7.99 -15.90
CA ASN A 336 2.65 7.96 -15.75
C ASN A 336 3.04 7.82 -14.28
N ARG A 337 3.84 6.78 -13.97
CA ARG A 337 4.46 6.59 -12.65
C ARG A 337 5.94 6.94 -12.64
N LEU A 338 6.47 7.52 -13.72
CA LEU A 338 7.89 7.74 -14.00
C LEU A 338 8.68 6.43 -13.94
N PHE A 339 8.92 5.90 -12.78
CA PHE A 339 9.79 4.78 -12.48
C PHE A 339 11.11 4.86 -13.25
N LYS A 340 12.00 5.69 -12.73
CA LYS A 340 13.36 5.84 -13.26
C LYS A 340 14.38 5.50 -12.19
N LEU A 341 15.39 4.77 -12.57
CA LEU A 341 16.55 4.46 -11.74
C LEU A 341 17.80 4.98 -12.43
N THR A 342 18.58 5.79 -11.76
CA THR A 342 19.89 6.24 -12.21
C THR A 342 20.94 5.64 -11.29
N GLY A 343 21.75 4.75 -11.84
CA GLY A 343 22.85 4.10 -11.14
C GLY A 343 24.20 4.48 -11.72
N THR A 344 25.26 4.06 -11.05
CA THR A 344 26.64 4.33 -11.48
C THR A 344 27.04 3.59 -12.75
N LYS A 345 26.32 2.50 -13.12
CA LYS A 345 26.59 1.67 -14.30
C LYS A 345 25.42 1.56 -15.25
N GLY A 346 24.22 1.96 -14.86
CA GLY A 346 23.04 1.82 -15.69
C GLY A 346 21.91 2.77 -15.33
N TYR A 347 21.00 2.86 -16.27
CA TYR A 347 19.78 3.67 -16.18
C TYR A 347 18.58 2.84 -16.64
N ALA A 348 17.48 2.95 -15.94
CA ALA A 348 16.20 2.35 -16.29
C ALA A 348 15.11 3.42 -16.35
N THR A 349 14.19 3.33 -17.30
CA THR A 349 12.97 4.16 -17.36
C THR A 349 11.82 3.34 -17.93
N LYS A 350 10.63 3.49 -17.33
CA LYS A 350 9.42 2.81 -17.81
C LYS A 350 8.61 3.64 -18.80
N TYR A 351 8.51 4.93 -18.56
CA TYR A 351 7.65 5.83 -19.31
C TYR A 351 8.46 6.85 -20.12
N PRO A 352 7.97 7.22 -21.34
CA PRO A 352 6.76 6.72 -22.02
C PRO A 352 6.92 5.31 -22.58
N THR A 353 8.13 4.79 -22.72
CA THR A 353 8.46 3.44 -23.18
C THR A 353 9.53 2.81 -22.29
N PRO A 354 9.40 1.50 -21.96
CA PRO A 354 10.41 0.79 -21.17
C PRO A 354 11.76 0.74 -21.87
N GLU A 355 12.81 1.34 -21.27
CA GLU A 355 14.15 1.40 -21.85
C GLU A 355 15.24 1.25 -20.78
N PHE A 356 16.44 0.81 -21.22
CA PHE A 356 17.64 0.73 -20.40
C PHE A 356 18.84 1.34 -21.13
N ALA A 357 19.72 2.01 -20.37
CA ALA A 357 21.04 2.42 -20.86
C ALA A 357 22.10 1.88 -19.91
N LEU A 358 23.17 1.29 -20.42
CA LEU A 358 24.17 0.60 -19.65
C LEU A 358 25.57 1.08 -20.01
N SER A 359 26.46 1.21 -19.02
CA SER A 359 27.89 1.38 -19.27
C SER A 359 28.51 0.09 -19.86
N SER A 360 29.63 0.20 -20.51
CA SER A 360 30.32 -0.94 -21.15
C SER A 360 30.73 -2.04 -20.16
N ASP A 361 30.82 -1.72 -18.88
CA ASP A 361 31.19 -2.65 -17.79
C ASP A 361 30.00 -3.06 -16.91
N ALA A 362 28.78 -2.62 -17.23
CA ALA A 362 27.58 -2.89 -16.42
C ALA A 362 27.30 -4.38 -16.20
N LEU A 363 27.60 -5.20 -17.21
CA LEU A 363 27.32 -6.64 -17.19
C LEU A 363 28.42 -7.46 -16.51
N ALA A 364 29.56 -6.83 -16.20
CA ALA A 364 30.69 -7.54 -15.60
C ALA A 364 30.39 -8.01 -14.17
N GLY A 365 30.46 -9.31 -13.93
CA GLY A 365 30.19 -9.92 -12.63
C GLY A 365 28.71 -10.13 -12.30
N THR A 366 27.82 -9.90 -13.28
CA THR A 366 26.37 -10.14 -13.16
C THR A 366 25.96 -11.43 -13.89
N SER A 367 24.70 -11.83 -13.73
CA SER A 367 24.10 -12.97 -14.44
C SER A 367 23.59 -12.62 -15.84
N ALA A 368 23.79 -11.37 -16.29
CA ALA A 368 23.32 -10.90 -17.58
C ALA A 368 24.00 -11.63 -18.76
N PRO A 369 23.30 -11.82 -19.88
CA PRO A 369 23.92 -12.34 -21.10
C PRO A 369 24.98 -11.35 -21.61
N GLN A 370 26.06 -11.87 -22.18
CA GLN A 370 27.09 -11.03 -22.81
C GLN A 370 26.49 -10.28 -24.01
N MET A 371 26.78 -9.00 -24.09
CA MET A 371 26.28 -8.11 -25.14
C MET A 371 27.43 -7.26 -25.68
N ASP A 372 27.53 -7.18 -27.01
CA ASP A 372 28.50 -6.30 -27.66
C ASP A 372 27.92 -4.91 -27.89
N ASN A 373 28.81 -3.94 -28.08
CA ASN A 373 28.46 -2.57 -28.46
C ASN A 373 27.53 -1.83 -27.48
N ILE A 374 27.63 -2.13 -26.19
CA ILE A 374 26.95 -1.35 -25.15
C ILE A 374 27.62 0.02 -25.04
N ASN A 375 26.78 1.08 -25.08
CA ASN A 375 27.22 2.46 -24.96
C ASN A 375 26.20 3.27 -24.15
N ALA A 376 26.63 3.78 -23.00
CA ALA A 376 25.78 4.56 -22.09
C ALA A 376 25.29 5.90 -22.65
N HIS A 377 25.75 6.32 -23.84
CA HIS A 377 25.25 7.53 -24.51
C HIS A 377 23.86 7.34 -25.12
N GLY A 378 23.40 6.11 -25.29
CA GLY A 378 22.07 5.77 -25.81
C GLY A 378 21.46 4.59 -25.09
N PHE A 379 20.21 4.29 -25.42
CA PHE A 379 19.56 3.07 -24.92
C PHE A 379 20.12 1.83 -25.64
N ILE A 380 20.10 0.69 -24.95
CA ILE A 380 20.39 -0.61 -25.58
C ILE A 380 19.33 -0.90 -26.65
N ASN A 381 19.72 -1.66 -27.67
CA ASN A 381 18.81 -2.00 -28.78
C ASN A 381 17.71 -2.99 -28.35
N ALA A 382 16.72 -3.20 -29.21
CA ALA A 382 15.57 -4.05 -28.92
C ALA A 382 15.93 -5.53 -28.64
N GLU A 383 16.95 -6.07 -29.30
CA GLU A 383 17.43 -7.45 -29.10
C GLU A 383 18.12 -7.57 -27.73
N GLN A 384 19.01 -6.64 -27.40
CA GLN A 384 19.68 -6.56 -26.10
C GLN A 384 18.67 -6.40 -24.96
N LYS A 385 17.67 -5.51 -25.13
CA LYS A 385 16.59 -5.31 -24.17
C LYS A 385 15.76 -6.58 -23.96
N ALA A 386 15.40 -7.29 -25.04
CA ALA A 386 14.66 -8.53 -24.94
C ALA A 386 15.46 -9.62 -24.21
N ALA A 387 16.75 -9.76 -24.51
CA ALA A 387 17.63 -10.71 -23.83
C ALA A 387 17.78 -10.39 -22.34
N LEU A 388 17.97 -9.12 -21.99
CA LEU A 388 18.08 -8.67 -20.61
C LEU A 388 16.77 -8.92 -19.84
N THR A 389 15.63 -8.53 -20.42
CA THR A 389 14.30 -8.75 -19.81
C THR A 389 14.01 -10.24 -19.62
N ALA A 390 14.40 -11.09 -20.56
CA ALA A 390 14.20 -12.54 -20.44
C ALA A 390 15.07 -13.14 -19.32
N GLN A 391 16.33 -12.70 -19.18
CA GLN A 391 17.23 -13.16 -18.13
C GLN A 391 16.73 -12.79 -16.72
N TYR A 392 16.20 -11.57 -16.56
CA TYR A 392 15.72 -11.04 -15.29
C TYR A 392 14.20 -11.13 -15.13
N TYR A 393 13.55 -12.02 -15.92
CA TYR A 393 12.12 -12.26 -15.72
C TYR A 393 11.89 -12.86 -14.34
N HIS A 394 11.27 -12.06 -13.46
CA HIS A 394 11.25 -12.33 -12.03
C HIS A 394 10.54 -13.68 -11.71
N PRO A 395 11.04 -14.51 -10.77
CA PRO A 395 10.43 -15.80 -10.43
C PRO A 395 8.95 -15.72 -10.03
N ILE A 396 8.55 -14.65 -9.32
CA ILE A 396 7.15 -14.39 -8.96
C ILE A 396 6.29 -14.20 -10.23
N LEU A 397 6.81 -13.51 -11.25
CA LEU A 397 6.12 -13.36 -12.53
C LEU A 397 6.02 -14.68 -13.30
N THR A 398 7.03 -15.53 -13.19
CA THR A 398 6.99 -16.89 -13.76
C THR A 398 5.86 -17.70 -13.14
N LYS A 399 5.67 -17.57 -11.82
CA LYS A 399 4.65 -18.33 -11.07
C LYS A 399 3.24 -17.78 -11.28
N TYR A 400 3.07 -16.47 -11.15
CA TYR A 400 1.74 -15.84 -11.06
C TYR A 400 1.38 -14.96 -12.27
N GLY A 401 2.33 -14.60 -13.11
CA GLY A 401 2.14 -13.57 -14.14
C GLY A 401 1.11 -13.93 -15.20
N GLU A 402 1.08 -15.17 -15.70
CA GLU A 402 0.09 -15.57 -16.70
C GLU A 402 -1.33 -15.49 -16.16
N LYS A 403 -1.57 -16.03 -14.96
CA LYS A 403 -2.86 -15.94 -14.29
C LYS A 403 -3.22 -14.48 -13.97
N GLY A 404 -2.24 -13.70 -13.53
CA GLY A 404 -2.43 -12.27 -13.25
C GLY A 404 -2.98 -11.50 -14.44
N ARG A 405 -2.42 -11.68 -15.64
CA ARG A 405 -2.89 -11.00 -16.87
C ARG A 405 -4.37 -11.28 -17.17
N GLN A 406 -4.88 -12.44 -16.79
CA GLN A 406 -6.28 -12.81 -16.97
C GLN A 406 -7.22 -12.15 -15.94
N MET A 407 -6.66 -11.65 -14.82
CA MET A 407 -7.42 -11.08 -13.69
C MET A 407 -7.58 -9.55 -13.73
N GLY A 408 -7.20 -8.92 -14.84
CA GLY A 408 -7.35 -7.47 -15.04
C GLY A 408 -6.22 -6.63 -14.42
N HIS A 409 -6.30 -5.33 -14.60
CA HIS A 409 -5.37 -4.31 -14.09
C HIS A 409 -3.88 -4.62 -14.36
N GLY A 410 -3.57 -5.13 -15.57
CA GLY A 410 -2.21 -5.52 -15.95
C GLY A 410 -1.65 -6.74 -15.21
N GLY A 411 -2.39 -7.34 -14.29
CA GLY A 411 -1.99 -8.54 -13.53
C GLY A 411 -1.39 -8.26 -12.15
N MET A 412 -0.91 -7.06 -11.92
CA MET A 412 -0.16 -6.70 -10.69
C MET A 412 -0.97 -6.92 -9.40
N ASP A 413 -2.27 -6.64 -9.41
CA ASP A 413 -3.14 -6.86 -8.24
C ASP A 413 -3.21 -8.35 -7.85
N TYR A 414 -3.40 -9.24 -8.84
CA TYR A 414 -3.46 -10.68 -8.56
C TYR A 414 -2.11 -11.22 -8.06
N ILE A 415 -1.02 -10.75 -8.66
CA ILE A 415 0.34 -11.17 -8.25
C ILE A 415 0.59 -10.76 -6.80
N MET A 416 0.23 -9.54 -6.42
CA MET A 416 0.31 -9.04 -5.05
C MET A 416 -0.51 -9.89 -4.08
N ASP A 417 -1.80 -10.11 -4.39
CA ASP A 417 -2.72 -10.88 -3.56
C ASP A 417 -2.23 -12.33 -3.40
N ALA A 418 -1.77 -12.96 -4.49
CA ALA A 418 -1.23 -14.32 -4.46
C ALA A 418 0.06 -14.42 -3.64
N ARG A 419 0.93 -13.40 -3.67
CA ARG A 419 2.14 -13.33 -2.84
C ARG A 419 1.82 -13.15 -1.37
N LEU A 420 0.85 -12.30 -1.03
CA LEU A 420 0.37 -12.16 0.34
C LEU A 420 -0.10 -13.52 0.90
N VAL A 421 -0.97 -14.20 0.16
CA VAL A 421 -1.47 -15.53 0.57
C VAL A 421 -0.32 -16.55 0.67
N TYR A 422 0.59 -16.58 -0.30
CA TYR A 422 1.78 -17.45 -0.29
C TYR A 422 2.63 -17.23 0.97
N CYS A 423 2.92 -16.00 1.34
CA CYS A 423 3.70 -15.71 2.53
C CYS A 423 2.98 -16.17 3.82
N LEU A 424 1.68 -15.92 3.93
CA LEU A 424 0.88 -16.36 5.07
C LEU A 424 0.81 -17.89 5.17
N GLN A 425 0.62 -18.60 4.06
CA GLN A 425 0.57 -20.07 4.03
C GLN A 425 1.91 -20.72 4.38
N ASN A 426 3.02 -20.05 4.07
CA ASN A 426 4.35 -20.58 4.34
C ASN A 426 5.01 -20.00 5.60
N GLY A 427 4.34 -19.10 6.33
CA GLY A 427 4.86 -18.48 7.54
C GLY A 427 6.09 -17.59 7.27
N LEU A 428 6.13 -16.94 6.12
CA LEU A 428 7.25 -16.12 5.65
C LEU A 428 7.04 -14.64 5.99
N PRO A 429 8.12 -13.85 6.04
CA PRO A 429 8.00 -12.40 6.01
C PRO A 429 7.23 -11.95 4.77
N LEU A 430 6.41 -10.90 4.93
CA LEU A 430 5.73 -10.30 3.80
C LEU A 430 6.72 -9.47 2.95
N ASP A 431 6.38 -9.29 1.67
CA ASP A 431 7.18 -8.52 0.73
C ASP A 431 7.19 -7.01 1.07
N MET A 432 6.16 -6.52 1.74
CA MET A 432 6.03 -5.18 2.28
C MET A 432 5.55 -5.25 3.72
N ASP A 433 6.14 -4.49 4.60
CA ASP A 433 5.81 -4.47 6.02
C ASP A 433 5.21 -3.13 6.48
N VAL A 434 4.94 -3.00 7.77
CA VAL A 434 4.35 -1.79 8.33
C VAL A 434 5.27 -0.56 8.23
N TYR A 435 6.58 -0.76 8.14
CA TYR A 435 7.52 0.36 7.97
C TYR A 435 7.50 0.89 6.55
N ASP A 436 7.41 -0.01 5.54
CA ASP A 436 7.16 0.38 4.14
C ASP A 436 5.85 1.16 4.02
N LEU A 437 4.78 0.67 4.68
CA LEU A 437 3.49 1.35 4.75
C LEU A 437 3.62 2.78 5.30
N ALA A 438 4.27 2.93 6.45
CA ALA A 438 4.42 4.23 7.10
C ALA A 438 5.26 5.19 6.27
N GLU A 439 6.39 4.72 5.73
CA GLU A 439 7.29 5.49 4.88
C GLU A 439 6.60 6.01 3.62
N TRP A 440 5.78 5.17 2.97
CA TRP A 440 5.13 5.58 1.71
C TRP A 440 3.87 6.42 1.93
N CYS A 441 3.25 6.34 3.09
CA CYS A 441 2.03 7.09 3.42
C CYS A 441 2.30 8.46 4.09
N CYS A 442 3.50 8.70 4.63
CA CYS A 442 3.79 9.92 5.39
C CYS A 442 4.04 11.16 4.52
N LEU A 443 4.25 10.99 3.20
CA LEU A 443 4.67 12.09 2.31
C LEU A 443 3.66 13.25 2.26
N ALA A 444 2.37 12.97 2.36
CA ALA A 444 1.34 14.01 2.36
C ALA A 444 1.55 15.00 3.53
N GLU A 445 1.72 14.50 4.75
CA GLU A 445 1.90 15.37 5.93
C GLU A 445 3.27 16.05 5.93
N LEU A 446 4.36 15.30 5.68
CA LEU A 446 5.71 15.88 5.63
C LEU A 446 5.85 16.93 4.52
N GLY A 447 5.25 16.66 3.35
CA GLY A 447 5.20 17.61 2.24
C GLY A 447 4.40 18.87 2.58
N THR A 448 3.25 18.72 3.25
CA THR A 448 2.45 19.84 3.73
C THR A 448 3.25 20.70 4.71
N LEU A 449 3.97 20.08 5.67
CA LEU A 449 4.85 20.82 6.59
C LEU A 449 5.92 21.62 5.85
N SER A 450 6.54 21.03 4.82
CA SER A 450 7.51 21.74 3.98
C SER A 450 6.88 22.95 3.28
N MET A 451 5.80 22.73 2.54
CA MET A 451 5.16 23.76 1.71
C MET A 451 4.53 24.88 2.53
N ASP A 452 3.89 24.58 3.65
CA ASP A 452 3.31 25.58 4.57
C ASP A 452 4.39 26.43 5.27
N ASN A 453 5.65 26.01 5.21
CA ASN A 453 6.82 26.71 5.76
C ASN A 453 7.83 27.14 4.67
N ASN A 454 7.35 27.65 3.54
CA ASN A 454 8.16 28.15 2.41
C ASN A 454 9.10 27.09 1.81
N CYS A 455 8.63 25.88 1.63
CA CYS A 455 9.40 24.74 1.11
C CYS A 455 10.65 24.44 1.97
N ALA A 456 10.54 24.60 3.28
CA ALA A 456 11.63 24.30 4.20
C ALA A 456 11.93 22.81 4.21
N ALA A 457 13.18 22.47 4.51
CA ALA A 457 13.57 21.08 4.74
C ALA A 457 12.86 20.52 5.96
N VAL A 458 12.33 19.30 5.85
CA VAL A 458 11.71 18.53 6.93
C VAL A 458 12.57 17.31 7.20
N GLU A 459 12.92 17.06 8.45
CA GLU A 459 13.58 15.82 8.87
C GLU A 459 12.58 14.67 8.76
N PHE A 460 13.01 13.61 8.06
CA PHE A 460 12.20 12.42 7.86
C PHE A 460 12.30 11.52 9.10
N PRO A 461 11.21 11.15 9.77
CA PRO A 461 11.26 10.32 10.97
C PRO A 461 11.79 8.91 10.64
N ASP A 462 12.51 8.31 11.56
CA ASP A 462 12.97 6.93 11.43
C ASP A 462 11.88 5.96 11.94
N PHE A 463 11.07 5.44 11.04
CA PHE A 463 9.99 4.52 11.40
C PHE A 463 10.48 3.21 12.02
N THR A 464 11.71 2.80 11.73
CA THR A 464 12.32 1.60 12.31
C THR A 464 12.94 1.83 13.69
N ARG A 465 13.02 3.10 14.13
CA ARG A 465 13.64 3.49 15.41
C ARG A 465 15.09 2.97 15.55
N GLY A 466 15.89 3.14 14.49
CA GLY A 466 17.31 2.78 14.43
C GLY A 466 17.62 1.41 13.84
N HIS A 467 16.62 0.60 13.49
CA HIS A 467 16.81 -0.77 12.97
C HIS A 467 16.89 -0.89 11.45
N TRP A 468 16.81 0.24 10.70
CA TRP A 468 16.83 0.27 9.23
C TRP A 468 18.04 -0.42 8.59
N ASN A 469 19.09 -0.64 9.34
CA ASN A 469 20.35 -1.24 8.88
C ASN A 469 20.57 -2.69 9.39
N ASP A 470 19.62 -3.26 10.13
CA ASP A 470 19.73 -4.62 10.66
C ASP A 470 19.53 -5.68 9.57
N VAL A 471 18.79 -5.34 8.52
CA VAL A 471 18.59 -6.16 7.32
C VAL A 471 19.30 -5.47 6.15
N GLN A 472 20.00 -6.24 5.31
CA GLN A 472 20.74 -5.72 4.16
C GLN A 472 20.16 -6.22 2.85
N GLY A 473 19.77 -5.28 1.99
CA GLY A 473 19.20 -5.54 0.68
C GLY A 473 17.77 -6.05 0.73
N TYR A 474 16.91 -5.49 -0.12
CA TYR A 474 15.55 -5.97 -0.29
C TYR A 474 15.52 -7.35 -0.96
N LYS A 475 14.74 -8.27 -0.41
CA LYS A 475 14.59 -9.63 -0.97
C LYS A 475 13.18 -10.17 -0.72
N HIS A 476 12.61 -10.78 -1.73
CA HIS A 476 11.43 -11.60 -1.57
C HIS A 476 11.78 -12.90 -0.82
N ALA A 477 10.94 -13.29 0.14
CA ALA A 477 11.11 -14.54 0.87
C ALA A 477 10.51 -15.73 0.09
N TYR A 478 11.17 -16.88 0.15
CA TYR A 478 10.71 -18.12 -0.46
C TYR A 478 10.80 -19.27 0.52
N ALA A 479 9.80 -20.15 0.50
CA ALA A 479 9.86 -21.41 1.21
C ALA A 479 10.84 -22.38 0.52
N PRO A 480 11.41 -23.36 1.26
CA PRO A 480 12.11 -24.47 0.64
C PRO A 480 11.20 -25.19 -0.37
N ALA A 481 11.74 -25.59 -1.52
CA ALA A 481 10.94 -26.12 -2.64
C ALA A 481 10.03 -27.31 -2.27
N GLU A 482 10.48 -28.20 -1.38
CA GLU A 482 9.68 -29.33 -0.92
C GLU A 482 8.51 -28.88 -0.02
N GLU A 483 8.73 -27.89 0.84
CA GLU A 483 7.69 -27.31 1.70
C GLU A 483 6.69 -26.51 0.87
N GLU A 484 7.17 -25.72 -0.08
CA GLU A 484 6.34 -24.96 -1.02
C GLU A 484 5.40 -25.89 -1.78
N ALA A 485 5.94 -26.95 -2.38
CA ALA A 485 5.14 -27.93 -3.13
C ALA A 485 4.09 -28.63 -2.25
N ALA A 486 4.42 -28.94 -1.01
CA ALA A 486 3.48 -29.54 -0.05
C ALA A 486 2.36 -28.55 0.32
N THR A 487 2.70 -27.28 0.56
CA THR A 487 1.74 -26.20 0.86
C THR A 487 0.79 -25.97 -0.32
N GLU A 488 1.31 -25.91 -1.55
CA GLU A 488 0.48 -25.77 -2.76
C GLU A 488 -0.48 -26.94 -2.94
N ALA A 489 0.01 -28.16 -2.80
CA ALA A 489 -0.83 -29.35 -2.92
C ALA A 489 -1.95 -29.37 -1.87
N ALA A 490 -1.67 -28.97 -0.64
CA ALA A 490 -2.66 -28.85 0.43
C ALA A 490 -3.70 -27.75 0.13
N ALA A 491 -3.26 -26.60 -0.36
CA ALA A 491 -4.13 -25.47 -0.75
C ALA A 491 -5.08 -25.84 -1.91
N ASP A 492 -4.56 -26.52 -2.92
CA ASP A 492 -5.36 -27.04 -4.04
C ASP A 492 -6.38 -28.09 -3.59
N ALA A 493 -5.96 -29.03 -2.74
CA ALA A 493 -6.83 -30.06 -2.18
C ALA A 493 -7.95 -29.43 -1.34
N TYR A 494 -7.63 -28.47 -0.48
CA TYR A 494 -8.64 -27.73 0.30
C TYR A 494 -9.66 -27.03 -0.60
N THR A 495 -9.19 -26.32 -1.62
CA THR A 495 -10.05 -25.60 -2.56
C THR A 495 -10.97 -26.56 -3.34
N ALA A 496 -10.46 -27.71 -3.76
CA ALA A 496 -11.24 -28.73 -4.44
C ALA A 496 -12.31 -29.33 -3.49
N ALA A 497 -11.93 -29.67 -2.27
CA ALA A 497 -12.84 -30.19 -1.25
C ALA A 497 -13.94 -29.18 -0.88
N GLN A 498 -13.61 -27.89 -0.77
CA GLN A 498 -14.58 -26.82 -0.52
C GLN A 498 -15.63 -26.76 -1.63
N LYS A 499 -15.21 -26.80 -2.89
CA LYS A 499 -16.12 -26.78 -4.05
C LYS A 499 -17.03 -28.01 -4.09
N GLU A 500 -16.46 -29.20 -3.88
CA GLU A 500 -17.22 -30.45 -3.86
C GLU A 500 -18.26 -30.45 -2.74
N ALA A 501 -17.85 -30.11 -1.51
CA ALA A 501 -18.74 -30.06 -0.36
C ALA A 501 -19.85 -29.01 -0.51
N THR A 502 -19.53 -27.83 -1.07
CA THR A 502 -20.51 -26.78 -1.38
C THR A 502 -21.56 -27.26 -2.37
N ALA A 503 -21.12 -27.94 -3.43
CA ALA A 503 -22.02 -28.49 -4.46
C ALA A 503 -22.86 -29.66 -3.90
N ALA A 504 -22.26 -30.60 -3.16
CA ALA A 504 -22.94 -31.75 -2.57
C ALA A 504 -24.03 -31.34 -1.56
N ALA A 505 -23.76 -30.31 -0.76
CA ALA A 505 -24.73 -29.74 0.18
C ALA A 505 -25.79 -28.84 -0.50
N ASN A 506 -25.68 -28.61 -1.81
CA ASN A 506 -26.52 -27.65 -2.54
C ASN A 506 -26.61 -26.28 -1.85
N LEU A 507 -25.49 -25.81 -1.33
CA LEU A 507 -25.42 -24.72 -0.35
C LEU A 507 -25.93 -23.38 -0.93
N TRP A 508 -25.72 -23.13 -2.22
CA TRP A 508 -26.22 -21.92 -2.87
C TRP A 508 -27.74 -21.92 -3.01
N ALA A 509 -28.38 -23.07 -3.26
CA ALA A 509 -29.84 -23.13 -3.29
C ALA A 509 -30.46 -22.91 -1.90
N LEU A 510 -29.81 -23.42 -0.85
CA LEU A 510 -30.23 -23.15 0.53
C LEU A 510 -30.01 -21.67 0.91
N TYR A 511 -28.92 -21.07 0.48
CA TYR A 511 -28.68 -19.62 0.64
C TYR A 511 -29.78 -18.79 -0.03
N ASP A 512 -30.09 -19.07 -1.29
CA ASP A 512 -31.15 -18.37 -2.03
C ASP A 512 -32.53 -18.59 -1.40
N ALA A 513 -32.81 -19.81 -0.91
CA ALA A 513 -34.05 -20.10 -0.21
C ALA A 513 -34.16 -19.30 1.10
N ALA A 514 -33.09 -19.22 1.88
CA ALA A 514 -33.08 -18.42 3.11
C ALA A 514 -33.27 -16.93 2.85
N LYS A 515 -32.64 -16.42 1.79
CA LYS A 515 -32.72 -15.02 1.40
C LYS A 515 -34.12 -14.61 0.89
N ASN A 516 -34.77 -15.48 0.13
CA ASN A 516 -36.06 -15.20 -0.54
C ASN A 516 -37.27 -15.79 0.20
N ALA A 517 -37.11 -16.34 1.40
CA ALA A 517 -38.17 -16.93 2.18
C ALA A 517 -39.24 -15.89 2.59
N SER A 518 -40.48 -16.33 2.69
CA SER A 518 -41.54 -15.52 3.31
C SER A 518 -41.23 -15.29 4.79
N GLU A 519 -41.80 -14.24 5.39
CA GLU A 519 -41.61 -13.98 6.83
C GLU A 519 -41.96 -15.19 7.73
N ALA A 520 -42.92 -16.01 7.29
CA ALA A 520 -43.33 -17.22 8.00
C ALA A 520 -42.27 -18.36 7.91
N ASP A 521 -41.52 -18.42 6.80
CA ASP A 521 -40.57 -19.50 6.51
C ASP A 521 -39.13 -19.11 6.76
N LYS A 522 -38.88 -17.82 6.98
CA LYS A 522 -37.52 -17.24 7.05
C LYS A 522 -36.61 -17.88 8.10
N ALA A 523 -37.14 -18.11 9.29
CA ALA A 523 -36.41 -18.73 10.38
C ALA A 523 -35.98 -20.18 10.05
N ALA A 524 -36.91 -20.98 9.51
CA ALA A 524 -36.61 -22.37 9.14
C ALA A 524 -35.66 -22.47 7.96
N ALA A 525 -35.78 -21.61 6.96
CA ALA A 525 -34.87 -21.58 5.82
C ALA A 525 -33.44 -21.14 6.24
N ALA A 526 -33.33 -20.13 7.11
CA ALA A 526 -32.05 -19.68 7.67
C ALA A 526 -31.38 -20.76 8.52
N GLU A 527 -32.15 -21.49 9.35
CA GLU A 527 -31.66 -22.62 10.14
C GLU A 527 -31.13 -23.75 9.24
N ALA A 528 -31.87 -24.11 8.19
CA ALA A 528 -31.46 -25.14 7.24
C ALA A 528 -30.15 -24.75 6.51
N TYR A 529 -30.02 -23.51 6.05
CA TYR A 529 -28.79 -23.00 5.44
C TYR A 529 -27.63 -23.03 6.43
N THR A 530 -27.82 -22.51 7.65
CA THR A 530 -26.78 -22.45 8.69
C THR A 530 -26.31 -23.84 9.07
N ALA A 531 -27.21 -24.80 9.24
CA ALA A 531 -26.86 -26.18 9.54
C ALA A 531 -26.05 -26.83 8.41
N ALA A 532 -26.46 -26.65 7.16
CA ALA A 532 -25.74 -27.17 6.01
C ALA A 532 -24.35 -26.55 5.87
N LYS A 533 -24.23 -25.23 6.04
CA LYS A 533 -22.94 -24.52 6.03
C LYS A 533 -22.00 -25.03 7.13
N ALA A 534 -22.52 -25.24 8.34
CA ALA A 534 -21.74 -25.79 9.45
C ALA A 534 -21.24 -27.23 9.14
N GLN A 535 -22.07 -28.08 8.52
CA GLN A 535 -21.66 -29.43 8.10
C GLN A 535 -20.56 -29.38 7.04
N VAL A 536 -20.65 -28.48 6.05
CA VAL A 536 -19.59 -28.27 5.05
C VAL A 536 -18.30 -27.86 5.75
N LYS A 537 -18.34 -26.84 6.62
CA LYS A 537 -17.16 -26.39 7.38
C LYS A 537 -16.53 -27.52 8.22
N GLU A 538 -17.35 -28.36 8.85
CA GLU A 538 -16.85 -29.49 9.65
C GLU A 538 -16.21 -30.59 8.78
N SER A 539 -16.73 -30.82 7.58
CA SER A 539 -16.13 -31.76 6.63
C SER A 539 -14.76 -31.32 6.11
N LEU A 540 -14.51 -30.02 6.05
CA LEU A 540 -13.24 -29.43 5.60
C LEU A 540 -12.14 -29.42 6.68
N LYS A 541 -12.47 -29.72 7.95
CA LYS A 541 -11.49 -29.87 9.04
C LYS A 541 -10.84 -31.25 9.07
N LYS A 542 -11.35 -32.22 8.30
CA LYS A 542 -10.87 -33.62 8.24
C LYS A 542 -9.88 -33.83 7.12
#